data_14778d23d2a3825145806344081fd5f4
#
_entry.id   14778d23d2a3825145806344081fd5f4
#
_cell.length_a   1.000
_cell.length_b   1.000
_cell.length_c   1.000
_cell.angle_alpha   90.00
_cell.angle_beta   90.00
_cell.angle_gamma   90.00
#
_symmetry.space_group_name_H-M   'P 1'
#
loop_
_entity.id
_entity.type
_entity.pdbx_description
1 polymer ?
#
loop_
_entity_poly.entity_id
_entity_poly.type
_entity_poly.pdbx_seq_one_letter_code
_entity_poly.pdbx_strand_id
1 'polypeptide(L)'
;DLRRIGIKRASIARRSGTTYLEAKSGYGLETQAELNQIQAAHETGSVEGLPGVHATWLGAHAIPQDHTEEETVEQLLSEQLPSVIEQGYAQSADVFCEPGWFSVDSTERIMNEAMARGLSGRLHVDEFVDSGGAILAAELGVVTADHTLKTSDVGRRALADAEVVTGYLPGTPHMLGMDMPNIPATPGPFTLASDFNPNCPSLSLPFAASLAVHRAGVTPQAALAAVTSTAAMSVPRADGLKHGVLEPGAAGSLNVLAGESWEGWCLSPGHDPFQWTVVDGH
;
A
#
# COMPACT_ATOMS: atom_id res chain seq x y z
N ASP A 1 17.99 14.24 4.72
CA ASP A 1 18.00 13.01 5.50
C ASP A 1 16.94 12.01 5.08
N LEU A 2 15.68 12.42 4.82
CA LEU A 2 14.58 11.52 4.39
C LEU A 2 14.93 10.75 3.11
N ARG A 3 15.45 11.42 2.08
CA ARG A 3 15.90 10.78 0.83
C ARG A 3 16.93 9.67 1.09
N ARG A 4 17.94 9.92 1.94
CA ARG A 4 18.96 8.92 2.29
C ARG A 4 18.34 7.68 2.97
N ILE A 5 17.34 7.91 3.84
CA ILE A 5 16.59 6.84 4.50
C ILE A 5 15.74 6.08 3.47
N GLY A 6 15.05 6.78 2.57
CA GLY A 6 14.28 6.21 1.47
C GLY A 6 15.13 5.29 0.59
N ILE A 7 16.26 5.77 0.10
CA ILE A 7 17.23 4.98 -0.69
C ILE A 7 17.68 3.72 0.04
N LYS A 8 18.01 3.83 1.33
CA LYS A 8 18.41 2.67 2.14
C LYS A 8 17.27 1.64 2.24
N ARG A 9 16.04 2.09 2.47
CA ARG A 9 14.85 1.21 2.56
C ARG A 9 14.52 0.58 1.21
N ALA A 10 14.54 1.35 0.13
CA ALA A 10 14.34 0.83 -1.23
C ALA A 10 15.40 -0.23 -1.60
N SER A 11 16.67 -0.02 -1.20
CA SER A 11 17.73 -1.02 -1.40
C SER A 11 17.48 -2.31 -0.61
N ILE A 12 16.89 -2.22 0.60
CA ILE A 12 16.50 -3.40 1.38
C ILE A 12 15.32 -4.12 0.71
N ALA A 13 14.30 -3.37 0.29
CA ALA A 13 13.14 -3.93 -0.42
C ALA A 13 13.55 -4.62 -1.74
N ARG A 14 14.47 -4.01 -2.53
CA ARG A 14 15.04 -4.65 -3.73
C ARG A 14 15.66 -6.00 -3.44
N ARG A 15 16.49 -6.12 -2.38
CA ARG A 15 17.09 -7.41 -2.00
C ARG A 15 16.03 -8.46 -1.67
N SER A 16 14.84 -8.05 -1.23
CA SER A 16 13.70 -8.92 -0.99
C SER A 16 12.76 -9.06 -2.21
N GLY A 17 13.25 -8.73 -3.41
CA GLY A 17 12.55 -8.95 -4.68
C GLY A 17 11.59 -7.83 -5.10
N THR A 18 11.49 -6.74 -4.37
CA THR A 18 10.61 -5.62 -4.73
C THR A 18 11.23 -4.84 -5.88
N THR A 19 10.47 -4.64 -6.96
CA THR A 19 10.89 -3.88 -8.15
C THR A 19 10.10 -2.57 -8.34
N TYR A 20 8.96 -2.47 -7.69
CA TYR A 20 8.12 -1.27 -7.63
C TYR A 20 7.40 -1.25 -6.29
N LEU A 21 7.24 -0.09 -5.67
CA LEU A 21 6.63 0.02 -4.36
C LEU A 21 5.75 1.27 -4.25
N GLU A 22 4.78 1.22 -3.35
CA GLU A 22 4.08 2.40 -2.86
C GLU A 22 4.78 2.94 -1.62
N ALA A 23 4.94 4.25 -1.55
CA ALA A 23 5.43 4.94 -0.35
C ALA A 23 4.42 6.00 0.07
N LYS A 24 3.88 5.84 1.26
CA LYS A 24 2.91 6.77 1.86
C LYS A 24 3.63 7.77 2.76
N SER A 25 3.18 9.04 2.76
CA SER A 25 3.49 10.01 3.81
C SER A 25 2.70 9.69 5.09
N GLY A 26 2.40 10.64 5.96
CA GLY A 26 1.45 10.44 7.06
C GLY A 26 2.05 10.58 8.47
N TYR A 27 3.36 10.69 8.59
CA TYR A 27 4.02 10.86 9.89
C TYR A 27 4.46 12.30 10.15
N GLY A 28 4.22 13.21 9.21
CA GLY A 28 4.55 14.62 9.36
C GLY A 28 3.50 15.41 10.12
N LEU A 29 2.23 15.12 9.82
CA LEU A 29 1.01 15.78 10.33
C LEU A 29 0.92 17.27 10.00
N GLU A 30 2.02 17.91 9.60
CA GLU A 30 2.10 19.30 9.17
C GLU A 30 2.40 19.36 7.66
N THR A 31 1.89 20.37 6.98
CA THR A 31 1.98 20.54 5.53
C THR A 31 3.40 20.35 5.01
N GLN A 32 4.38 21.09 5.55
CA GLN A 32 5.75 21.02 5.04
C GLN A 32 6.42 19.67 5.30
N ALA A 33 6.11 19.02 6.42
CA ALA A 33 6.65 17.70 6.75
C ALA A 33 6.10 16.63 5.82
N GLU A 34 4.81 16.67 5.50
CA GLU A 34 4.18 15.76 4.53
C GLU A 34 4.75 15.96 3.11
N LEU A 35 4.88 17.21 2.65
CA LEU A 35 5.51 17.52 1.36
C LEU A 35 6.94 16.99 1.27
N ASN A 36 7.72 17.11 2.34
CA ASN A 36 9.09 16.59 2.39
C ASN A 36 9.14 15.06 2.30
N GLN A 37 8.16 14.35 2.88
CA GLN A 37 8.07 12.89 2.78
C GLN A 37 7.70 12.45 1.36
N ILE A 38 6.71 13.10 0.74
CA ILE A 38 6.29 12.84 -0.64
C ILE A 38 7.45 13.11 -1.61
N GLN A 39 8.16 14.23 -1.44
CA GLN A 39 9.34 14.54 -2.24
C GLN A 39 10.43 13.48 -2.10
N ALA A 40 10.73 13.04 -0.86
CA ALA A 40 11.74 12.02 -0.62
C ALA A 40 11.36 10.66 -1.25
N ALA A 41 10.07 10.31 -1.26
CA ALA A 41 9.53 9.13 -1.94
C ALA A 41 9.75 9.23 -3.45
N HIS A 42 9.34 10.35 -4.07
CA HIS A 42 9.53 10.61 -5.49
C HIS A 42 11.01 10.57 -5.90
N GLU A 43 11.89 11.25 -5.17
CA GLU A 43 13.33 11.26 -5.44
C GLU A 43 13.97 9.87 -5.26
N THR A 44 13.45 9.05 -4.34
CA THR A 44 13.91 7.66 -4.15
C THR A 44 13.59 6.82 -5.37
N GLY A 45 12.38 6.93 -5.92
CA GLY A 45 11.94 6.20 -7.11
C GLY A 45 12.67 6.61 -8.40
N SER A 46 13.37 7.75 -8.38
CA SER A 46 14.15 8.24 -9.53
C SER A 46 15.60 7.71 -9.52
N VAL A 47 16.00 6.90 -8.54
CA VAL A 47 17.36 6.35 -8.46
C VAL A 47 17.47 5.10 -9.31
N GLU A 48 18.35 5.13 -10.30
CA GLU A 48 18.60 4.01 -11.21
C GLU A 48 18.92 2.71 -10.46
N GLY A 49 18.29 1.62 -10.89
CA GLY A 49 18.47 0.30 -10.30
C GLY A 49 17.80 0.12 -8.94
N LEU A 50 17.08 1.10 -8.40
CA LEU A 50 16.21 0.92 -7.24
C LEU A 50 14.74 0.75 -7.69
N PRO A 51 13.88 0.18 -6.83
CA PRO A 51 12.44 0.11 -7.09
C PRO A 51 11.86 1.47 -7.46
N GLY A 52 11.06 1.52 -8.52
CA GLY A 52 10.22 2.67 -8.78
C GLY A 52 9.24 2.91 -7.63
N VAL A 53 8.81 4.15 -7.44
CA VAL A 53 7.95 4.52 -6.30
C VAL A 53 6.68 5.20 -6.79
N HIS A 54 5.55 4.68 -6.32
CA HIS A 54 4.24 5.33 -6.37
C HIS A 54 4.09 6.11 -5.06
N ALA A 55 4.07 7.43 -5.12
CA ALA A 55 3.96 8.26 -3.93
C ALA A 55 2.48 8.51 -3.59
N THR A 56 2.10 8.26 -2.34
CA THR A 56 0.75 8.44 -1.81
C THR A 56 0.76 9.46 -0.67
N TRP A 57 -0.09 10.47 -0.77
CA TRP A 57 -0.35 11.39 0.32
C TRP A 57 -1.29 10.73 1.34
N LEU A 58 -0.82 10.60 2.59
CA LEU A 58 -1.58 10.08 3.73
C LEU A 58 -1.61 11.13 4.85
N GLY A 59 -1.89 12.40 4.53
CA GLY A 59 -1.99 13.46 5.55
C GLY A 59 -3.05 13.16 6.62
N ALA A 60 -4.10 12.47 6.24
CA ALA A 60 -5.15 11.99 7.13
C ALA A 60 -4.79 10.65 7.81
N HIS A 61 -3.59 10.58 8.43
CA HIS A 61 -3.10 9.40 9.15
C HIS A 61 -3.39 9.45 10.65
N ALA A 62 -3.32 10.62 11.27
CA ALA A 62 -3.63 10.82 12.68
C ALA A 62 -4.08 12.26 12.93
N ILE A 63 -4.87 12.45 13.98
CA ILE A 63 -5.27 13.76 14.46
C ILE A 63 -4.20 14.26 15.45
N PRO A 64 -3.58 15.44 15.22
CA PRO A 64 -2.65 16.02 16.17
C PRO A 64 -3.28 16.22 17.55
N GLN A 65 -2.49 16.05 18.63
CA GLN A 65 -3.02 16.07 20.01
C GLN A 65 -3.77 17.34 20.38
N ASP A 66 -3.38 18.46 19.78
CA ASP A 66 -3.95 19.77 20.07
C ASP A 66 -5.09 20.16 19.11
N HIS A 67 -5.51 19.25 18.21
CA HIS A 67 -6.57 19.48 17.23
C HIS A 67 -7.75 18.53 17.45
N THR A 68 -8.92 19.00 17.06
CA THR A 68 -10.09 18.15 16.81
C THR A 68 -10.01 17.54 15.41
N GLU A 69 -10.84 16.52 15.16
CA GLU A 69 -10.97 15.92 13.82
C GLU A 69 -11.37 16.98 12.78
N GLU A 70 -12.38 17.83 13.09
CA GLU A 70 -12.85 18.86 12.17
C GLU A 70 -11.76 19.90 11.84
N GLU A 71 -11.02 20.38 12.83
CA GLU A 71 -9.90 21.31 12.62
C GLU A 71 -8.82 20.67 11.74
N THR A 72 -8.53 19.39 11.95
CA THR A 72 -7.59 18.64 11.12
C THR A 72 -8.08 18.52 9.68
N VAL A 73 -9.35 18.13 9.48
CA VAL A 73 -9.96 18.04 8.15
C VAL A 73 -9.91 19.38 7.42
N GLU A 74 -10.27 20.47 8.08
CA GLU A 74 -10.21 21.81 7.48
C GLU A 74 -8.77 22.19 7.08
N GLN A 75 -7.77 21.89 7.90
CA GLN A 75 -6.36 22.12 7.56
C GLN A 75 -5.92 21.24 6.36
N LEU A 76 -6.29 19.96 6.36
CA LEU A 76 -5.99 19.06 5.26
C LEU A 76 -6.55 19.57 3.94
N LEU A 77 -7.79 20.03 3.93
CA LEU A 77 -8.49 20.47 2.71
C LEU A 77 -8.08 21.88 2.25
N SER A 78 -7.87 22.81 3.20
CA SER A 78 -7.59 24.22 2.86
C SER A 78 -6.11 24.52 2.62
N GLU A 79 -5.18 23.73 3.19
CA GLU A 79 -3.75 24.01 3.14
C GLU A 79 -2.95 22.84 2.56
N GLN A 80 -3.07 21.64 3.16
CA GLN A 80 -2.16 20.55 2.85
C GLN A 80 -2.43 19.96 1.47
N LEU A 81 -3.68 19.61 1.15
CA LEU A 81 -4.05 19.05 -0.16
C LEU A 81 -3.73 20.01 -1.33
N PRO A 82 -4.08 21.33 -1.28
CA PRO A 82 -3.63 22.28 -2.31
C PRO A 82 -2.13 22.27 -2.53
N SER A 83 -1.34 22.25 -1.45
CA SER A 83 0.12 22.22 -1.52
C SER A 83 0.68 20.92 -2.12
N VAL A 84 0.05 19.78 -1.81
CA VAL A 84 0.39 18.47 -2.39
C VAL A 84 0.11 18.46 -3.89
N ILE A 85 -1.01 19.01 -4.32
CA ILE A 85 -1.36 19.13 -5.75
C ILE A 85 -0.39 20.05 -6.47
N GLU A 86 -0.04 21.20 -5.89
CA GLU A 86 0.95 22.13 -6.46
C GLU A 86 2.34 21.47 -6.57
N GLN A 87 2.75 20.68 -5.58
CA GLN A 87 4.01 19.91 -5.62
C GLN A 87 4.04 18.87 -6.75
N GLY A 88 2.91 18.22 -7.06
CA GLY A 88 2.74 17.35 -8.22
C GLY A 88 3.47 15.99 -8.16
N TYR A 89 3.89 15.52 -6.99
CA TYR A 89 4.60 14.24 -6.83
C TYR A 89 3.69 13.11 -6.34
N ALA A 90 2.63 13.42 -5.59
CA ALA A 90 1.66 12.42 -5.15
C ALA A 90 0.80 11.93 -6.33
N GLN A 91 0.60 10.63 -6.41
CA GLN A 91 -0.24 9.96 -7.42
C GLN A 91 -1.56 9.48 -6.80
N SER A 92 -1.57 9.25 -5.49
CA SER A 92 -2.74 8.81 -4.72
C SER A 92 -2.89 9.62 -3.44
N ALA A 93 -4.11 9.61 -2.90
CA ALA A 93 -4.44 10.02 -1.55
C ALA A 93 -4.96 8.83 -0.76
N ASP A 94 -4.71 8.82 0.54
CA ASP A 94 -5.15 7.79 1.47
C ASP A 94 -5.66 8.41 2.77
N VAL A 95 -6.59 7.75 3.43
CA VAL A 95 -7.15 8.17 4.72
C VAL A 95 -7.23 6.97 5.65
N PHE A 96 -6.86 7.14 6.91
CA PHE A 96 -7.05 6.14 7.94
C PHE A 96 -8.47 6.25 8.52
N CYS A 97 -9.40 5.55 7.88
CA CYS A 97 -10.81 5.51 8.23
C CYS A 97 -11.07 4.48 9.33
N GLU A 98 -10.95 4.90 10.59
CA GLU A 98 -11.08 4.03 11.75
C GLU A 98 -11.57 4.84 12.97
N PRO A 99 -12.42 4.29 13.85
CA PRO A 99 -12.79 4.98 15.07
C PRO A 99 -11.59 5.39 15.93
N GLY A 100 -11.51 6.67 16.26
CA GLY A 100 -10.36 7.24 16.98
C GLY A 100 -9.28 7.85 16.05
N TRP A 101 -9.42 7.69 14.75
CA TRP A 101 -8.69 8.39 13.69
C TRP A 101 -9.65 9.28 12.91
N PHE A 102 -10.03 8.93 11.68
CA PHE A 102 -10.97 9.70 10.89
C PHE A 102 -12.29 8.93 10.75
N SER A 103 -13.39 9.64 10.96
CA SER A 103 -14.75 9.13 10.76
C SER A 103 -15.03 8.86 9.28
N VAL A 104 -16.07 8.05 9.02
CA VAL A 104 -16.56 7.78 7.65
C VAL A 104 -16.91 9.10 6.92
N ASP A 105 -17.60 10.02 7.59
CA ASP A 105 -18.00 11.31 7.02
C ASP A 105 -16.78 12.19 6.67
N SER A 106 -15.79 12.28 7.56
CA SER A 106 -14.56 13.02 7.31
C SER A 106 -13.74 12.39 6.19
N THR A 107 -13.68 11.05 6.18
CA THR A 107 -13.00 10.29 5.13
C THR A 107 -13.64 10.55 3.76
N GLU A 108 -14.97 10.53 3.68
CA GLU A 108 -15.70 10.85 2.44
C GLU A 108 -15.36 12.25 1.94
N ARG A 109 -15.39 13.26 2.80
CA ARG A 109 -15.06 14.65 2.46
C ARG A 109 -13.64 14.78 1.91
N ILE A 110 -12.64 14.22 2.61
CA ILE A 110 -11.23 14.30 2.20
C ILE A 110 -11.03 13.58 0.87
N MET A 111 -11.57 12.39 0.74
CA MET A 111 -11.35 11.56 -0.44
C MET A 111 -12.03 12.15 -1.69
N ASN A 112 -13.26 12.64 -1.57
CA ASN A 112 -13.96 13.31 -2.66
C ASN A 112 -13.16 14.51 -3.18
N GLU A 113 -12.61 15.35 -2.29
CA GLU A 113 -11.82 16.51 -2.70
C GLU A 113 -10.48 16.11 -3.32
N ALA A 114 -9.80 15.10 -2.78
CA ALA A 114 -8.54 14.61 -3.32
C ALA A 114 -8.73 13.98 -4.72
N MET A 115 -9.77 13.16 -4.90
CA MET A 115 -10.10 12.53 -6.18
C MET A 115 -10.55 13.55 -7.22
N ALA A 116 -11.32 14.57 -6.83
CA ALA A 116 -11.71 15.69 -7.71
C ALA A 116 -10.50 16.47 -8.24
N ARG A 117 -9.38 16.45 -7.52
CA ARG A 117 -8.10 17.07 -7.92
C ARG A 117 -7.15 16.11 -8.66
N GLY A 118 -7.61 14.90 -8.99
CA GLY A 118 -6.89 13.94 -9.82
C GLY A 118 -6.01 12.93 -9.09
N LEU A 119 -6.05 12.87 -7.76
CA LEU A 119 -5.40 11.78 -7.01
C LEU A 119 -6.27 10.51 -7.05
N SER A 120 -5.63 9.36 -7.15
CA SER A 120 -6.34 8.08 -6.99
C SER A 120 -6.62 7.81 -5.52
N GLY A 121 -7.84 7.36 -5.18
CA GLY A 121 -8.24 7.11 -3.80
C GLY A 121 -7.74 5.77 -3.26
N ARG A 122 -7.34 5.74 -1.99
CA ARG A 122 -7.01 4.55 -1.19
C ARG A 122 -7.55 4.75 0.20
N LEU A 123 -7.89 3.69 0.92
CA LEU A 123 -8.35 3.79 2.30
C LEU A 123 -7.74 2.68 3.16
N HIS A 124 -7.28 3.03 4.38
CA HIS A 124 -7.12 2.07 5.46
C HIS A 124 -8.47 1.91 6.14
N VAL A 125 -8.99 0.70 6.19
CA VAL A 125 -10.36 0.44 6.69
C VAL A 125 -10.44 -0.83 7.51
N ASP A 126 -11.32 -0.78 8.51
CA ASP A 126 -11.72 -1.95 9.29
C ASP A 126 -10.54 -2.78 9.83
N GLU A 127 -9.46 -2.10 10.24
CA GLU A 127 -8.29 -2.74 10.82
C GLU A 127 -8.61 -3.26 12.23
N PHE A 128 -9.30 -2.44 13.04
CA PHE A 128 -9.61 -2.78 14.42
C PHE A 128 -11.08 -3.08 14.64
N VAL A 129 -12.00 -2.44 13.91
CA VAL A 129 -13.45 -2.68 13.98
C VAL A 129 -14.10 -2.55 12.59
N ASP A 130 -15.21 -3.25 12.36
CA ASP A 130 -16.07 -3.05 11.17
C ASP A 130 -16.84 -1.74 11.35
N SER A 131 -16.30 -0.65 10.85
CA SER A 131 -16.83 0.71 11.04
C SER A 131 -17.60 1.25 9.83
N GLY A 132 -17.73 0.45 8.76
CA GLY A 132 -18.33 0.88 7.50
C GLY A 132 -17.33 1.45 6.50
N GLY A 133 -16.04 1.47 6.83
CA GLY A 133 -14.99 1.97 5.95
C GLY A 133 -14.91 1.22 4.62
N ALA A 134 -15.08 -0.11 4.64
CA ALA A 134 -15.13 -0.91 3.41
C ALA A 134 -16.34 -0.59 2.52
N ILE A 135 -17.50 -0.26 3.10
CA ILE A 135 -18.67 0.18 2.35
C ILE A 135 -18.39 1.53 1.69
N LEU A 136 -17.84 2.50 2.43
CA LEU A 136 -17.44 3.79 1.89
C LEU A 136 -16.42 3.63 0.76
N ALA A 137 -15.42 2.77 0.94
CA ALA A 137 -14.41 2.48 -0.09
C ALA A 137 -15.06 2.02 -1.41
N ALA A 138 -16.07 1.15 -1.32
CA ALA A 138 -16.84 0.67 -2.46
C ALA A 138 -17.68 1.79 -3.11
N GLU A 139 -18.35 2.61 -2.31
CA GLU A 139 -19.19 3.73 -2.77
C GLU A 139 -18.36 4.80 -3.49
N LEU A 140 -17.19 5.10 -3.00
CA LEU A 140 -16.25 6.05 -3.60
C LEU A 140 -15.54 5.48 -4.84
N GLY A 141 -15.49 4.15 -5.01
CA GLY A 141 -14.76 3.51 -6.09
C GLY A 141 -13.25 3.75 -6.00
N VAL A 142 -12.69 3.69 -4.80
CA VAL A 142 -11.25 3.83 -4.58
C VAL A 142 -10.46 2.65 -5.19
N VAL A 143 -9.16 2.81 -5.37
CA VAL A 143 -8.32 1.75 -5.97
C VAL A 143 -8.12 0.59 -5.00
N THR A 144 -7.83 0.89 -3.72
CA THR A 144 -7.61 -0.12 -2.69
C THR A 144 -8.32 0.21 -1.39
N ALA A 145 -8.78 -0.85 -0.70
CA ALA A 145 -9.18 -0.83 0.69
C ALA A 145 -8.21 -1.74 1.47
N ASP A 146 -7.33 -1.12 2.24
CA ASP A 146 -6.24 -1.79 2.92
C ASP A 146 -6.62 -2.24 4.34
N HIS A 147 -5.97 -3.29 4.85
CA HIS A 147 -6.20 -4.04 6.09
C HIS A 147 -7.44 -4.93 6.06
N THR A 148 -8.63 -4.41 6.10
CA THR A 148 -9.91 -5.15 6.05
C THR A 148 -9.98 -6.35 7.00
N LEU A 149 -9.29 -6.29 8.16
CA LEU A 149 -9.18 -7.40 9.12
C LEU A 149 -10.53 -7.75 9.75
N LYS A 150 -11.37 -6.72 9.96
CA LYS A 150 -12.68 -6.83 10.63
C LYS A 150 -13.85 -6.65 9.68
N THR A 151 -13.61 -6.42 8.39
CA THR A 151 -14.66 -6.21 7.39
C THR A 151 -15.63 -7.39 7.35
N SER A 152 -16.91 -7.09 7.44
CA SER A 152 -18.00 -8.07 7.33
C SER A 152 -18.12 -8.64 5.92
N ASP A 153 -18.85 -9.74 5.78
CA ASP A 153 -19.15 -10.33 4.47
C ASP A 153 -19.91 -9.37 3.54
N VAL A 154 -20.68 -8.42 4.11
CA VAL A 154 -21.37 -7.38 3.34
C VAL A 154 -20.34 -6.41 2.76
N GLY A 155 -19.43 -5.90 3.57
CA GLY A 155 -18.35 -5.02 3.12
C GLY A 155 -17.45 -5.68 2.08
N ARG A 156 -17.05 -6.95 2.31
CA ARG A 156 -16.23 -7.71 1.34
C ARG A 156 -16.91 -7.86 -0.02
N ARG A 157 -18.23 -8.11 -0.04
CA ARG A 157 -19.01 -8.17 -1.29
C ARG A 157 -19.11 -6.80 -1.95
N ALA A 158 -19.36 -5.75 -1.18
CA ALA A 158 -19.40 -4.39 -1.72
C ALA A 158 -18.10 -4.01 -2.41
N LEU A 159 -16.94 -4.28 -1.79
CA LEU A 159 -15.63 -4.06 -2.41
C LEU A 159 -15.47 -4.83 -3.73
N ALA A 160 -15.87 -6.10 -3.74
CA ALA A 160 -15.76 -6.94 -4.94
C ALA A 160 -16.69 -6.47 -6.07
N ASP A 161 -17.93 -6.10 -5.75
CA ASP A 161 -18.94 -5.61 -6.72
C ASP A 161 -18.51 -4.25 -7.32
N ALA A 162 -17.76 -3.44 -6.55
CA ALA A 162 -17.20 -2.17 -6.99
C ALA A 162 -15.80 -2.30 -7.63
N GLU A 163 -15.29 -3.53 -7.79
CA GLU A 163 -13.94 -3.84 -8.32
C GLU A 163 -12.79 -3.17 -7.51
N VAL A 164 -13.05 -2.82 -6.25
CA VAL A 164 -12.02 -2.30 -5.33
C VAL A 164 -11.10 -3.43 -4.91
N VAL A 165 -9.79 -3.22 -5.03
CA VAL A 165 -8.78 -4.21 -4.64
C VAL A 165 -8.66 -4.26 -3.11
N THR A 166 -8.82 -5.44 -2.53
CA THR A 166 -8.63 -5.63 -1.08
C THR A 166 -7.13 -5.78 -0.78
N GLY A 167 -6.57 -4.87 0.00
CA GLY A 167 -5.16 -4.91 0.42
C GLY A 167 -4.99 -5.65 1.74
N TYR A 168 -4.27 -6.77 1.74
CA TYR A 168 -3.89 -7.47 2.97
C TYR A 168 -2.43 -7.23 3.31
N LEU A 169 -2.19 -7.00 4.59
CA LEU A 169 -0.89 -6.67 5.15
C LEU A 169 -0.56 -7.64 6.30
N PRO A 170 -0.25 -8.92 5.99
CA PRO A 170 -0.18 -10.00 6.99
C PRO A 170 0.85 -9.79 8.09
N GLY A 171 1.84 -8.93 7.85
CA GLY A 171 2.85 -8.57 8.84
C GLY A 171 2.28 -7.85 10.04
N THR A 172 1.33 -6.93 9.83
CA THR A 172 0.74 -6.11 10.89
C THR A 172 -0.05 -6.94 11.92
N PRO A 173 -1.07 -7.73 11.54
CA PRO A 173 -1.75 -8.58 12.52
C PRO A 173 -0.80 -9.60 13.18
N HIS A 174 0.20 -10.10 12.46
CA HIS A 174 1.19 -11.01 13.05
C HIS A 174 2.02 -10.33 14.15
N MET A 175 2.54 -9.13 13.91
CA MET A 175 3.37 -8.40 14.86
C MET A 175 2.57 -7.88 16.06
N LEU A 176 1.30 -7.55 15.86
CA LEU A 176 0.39 -7.08 16.91
C LEU A 176 -0.29 -8.23 17.68
N GLY A 177 -0.04 -9.49 17.31
CA GLY A 177 -0.66 -10.66 17.95
C GLY A 177 -2.17 -10.78 17.68
N MET A 178 -2.63 -10.21 16.57
CA MET A 178 -4.02 -10.30 16.12
C MET A 178 -4.27 -11.54 15.28
N ASP A 179 -5.54 -11.89 15.11
CA ASP A 179 -5.95 -12.97 14.22
C ASP A 179 -5.70 -12.60 12.74
N MET A 180 -5.28 -13.58 11.95
CA MET A 180 -5.16 -13.41 10.51
C MET A 180 -6.54 -13.31 9.85
N PRO A 181 -6.71 -12.44 8.84
CA PRO A 181 -7.94 -12.36 8.08
C PRO A 181 -8.16 -13.65 7.26
N ASN A 182 -9.42 -13.95 6.96
CA ASN A 182 -9.77 -15.07 6.06
C ASN A 182 -9.58 -14.63 4.60
N ILE A 183 -8.33 -14.54 4.15
CA ILE A 183 -7.97 -14.10 2.79
C ILE A 183 -8.58 -14.99 1.70
N PRO A 184 -8.58 -16.35 1.82
CA PRO A 184 -9.19 -17.23 0.80
C PRO A 184 -10.69 -16.99 0.56
N ALA A 185 -11.39 -16.38 1.51
CA ALA A 185 -12.81 -16.04 1.36
C ALA A 185 -13.07 -14.68 0.69
N THR A 186 -12.04 -13.98 0.24
CA THR A 186 -12.17 -12.69 -0.46
C THR A 186 -12.82 -12.91 -1.82
N PRO A 187 -13.98 -12.29 -2.10
CA PRO A 187 -14.71 -12.56 -3.33
C PRO A 187 -14.13 -11.84 -4.57
N GLY A 188 -13.27 -10.84 -4.36
CA GLY A 188 -12.66 -10.02 -5.42
C GLY A 188 -11.13 -10.15 -5.49
N PRO A 189 -10.46 -9.27 -6.28
CA PRO A 189 -9.02 -9.23 -6.34
C PRO A 189 -8.43 -8.76 -5.01
N PHE A 190 -7.29 -9.33 -4.64
CA PHE A 190 -6.57 -8.90 -3.44
C PHE A 190 -5.07 -8.77 -3.70
N THR A 191 -4.42 -7.93 -2.88
CA THR A 191 -2.97 -7.75 -2.85
C THR A 191 -2.40 -8.17 -1.51
N LEU A 192 -1.10 -8.44 -1.51
CA LEU A 192 -0.30 -8.61 -0.30
C LEU A 192 0.80 -7.54 -0.28
N ALA A 193 0.94 -6.86 0.85
CA ALA A 193 1.95 -5.84 1.05
C ALA A 193 2.70 -6.03 2.37
N SER A 194 3.84 -5.36 2.50
CA SER A 194 4.70 -5.46 3.68
C SER A 194 4.22 -4.62 4.85
N ASP A 195 3.54 -3.53 4.57
CA ASP A 195 3.13 -2.54 5.58
C ASP A 195 4.30 -2.09 6.48
N PHE A 196 5.39 -1.69 5.83
CA PHE A 196 6.57 -1.27 6.58
C PHE A 196 6.29 0.01 7.38
N ASN A 197 6.14 -0.15 8.69
CA ASN A 197 5.88 0.94 9.64
C ASN A 197 6.55 0.60 10.99
N PRO A 198 6.50 1.49 12.01
CA PRO A 198 7.11 1.21 13.32
C PRO A 198 6.62 -0.06 14.01
N ASN A 199 5.38 -0.49 13.78
CA ASN A 199 4.79 -1.71 14.34
C ASN A 199 5.15 -2.96 13.51
N CYS A 200 5.46 -2.80 12.22
CA CYS A 200 5.82 -3.89 11.32
C CYS A 200 7.09 -3.55 10.52
N PRO A 201 8.29 -3.60 11.13
CA PRO A 201 9.54 -3.14 10.50
C PRO A 201 10.11 -4.16 9.50
N SER A 202 9.28 -4.73 8.63
CA SER A 202 9.69 -5.69 7.59
C SER A 202 9.40 -5.14 6.19
N LEU A 203 10.41 -5.14 5.32
CA LEU A 203 10.30 -4.78 3.90
C LEU A 203 10.23 -6.03 2.99
N SER A 204 10.08 -7.22 3.58
CA SER A 204 10.12 -8.49 2.87
C SER A 204 8.73 -8.91 2.39
N LEU A 205 8.47 -8.82 1.08
CA LEU A 205 7.28 -9.43 0.46
C LEU A 205 7.27 -10.96 0.59
N PRO A 206 8.40 -11.69 0.45
CA PRO A 206 8.44 -13.13 0.75
C PRO A 206 7.96 -13.46 2.16
N PHE A 207 8.31 -12.65 3.16
CA PHE A 207 7.82 -12.84 4.53
C PHE A 207 6.31 -12.61 4.64
N ALA A 208 5.79 -11.50 4.09
CA ALA A 208 4.35 -11.22 4.07
C ALA A 208 3.57 -12.35 3.36
N ALA A 209 4.05 -12.80 2.20
CA ALA A 209 3.46 -13.92 1.48
C ALA A 209 3.54 -15.24 2.27
N SER A 210 4.63 -15.49 2.97
CA SER A 210 4.79 -16.67 3.83
C SER A 210 3.76 -16.68 4.96
N LEU A 211 3.50 -15.53 5.59
CA LEU A 211 2.43 -15.41 6.58
C LEU A 211 1.05 -15.68 5.97
N ALA A 212 0.76 -15.13 4.79
CA ALA A 212 -0.49 -15.38 4.09
C ALA A 212 -0.68 -16.87 3.76
N VAL A 213 0.37 -17.56 3.31
CA VAL A 213 0.32 -18.99 2.99
C VAL A 213 0.18 -19.84 4.24
N HIS A 214 1.07 -19.68 5.22
CA HIS A 214 1.13 -20.57 6.38
C HIS A 214 0.09 -20.27 7.47
N ARG A 215 -0.36 -19.02 7.58
CA ARG A 215 -1.25 -18.58 8.65
C ARG A 215 -2.67 -18.26 8.19
N ALA A 216 -2.85 -17.84 6.92
CA ALA A 216 -4.15 -17.50 6.37
C ALA A 216 -4.64 -18.48 5.29
N GLY A 217 -3.86 -19.49 4.92
CA GLY A 217 -4.27 -20.55 3.99
C GLY A 217 -4.31 -20.14 2.51
N VAL A 218 -3.62 -19.07 2.15
CA VAL A 218 -3.48 -18.63 0.75
C VAL A 218 -2.59 -19.62 -0.01
N THR A 219 -2.95 -19.95 -1.25
CA THR A 219 -2.06 -20.79 -2.08
C THR A 219 -0.84 -19.99 -2.56
N PRO A 220 0.34 -20.62 -2.75
CA PRO A 220 1.52 -19.94 -3.30
C PRO A 220 1.26 -19.20 -4.61
N GLN A 221 0.41 -19.77 -5.48
CA GLN A 221 0.03 -19.16 -6.75
C GLN A 221 -0.80 -17.89 -6.56
N ALA A 222 -1.79 -17.89 -5.65
CA ALA A 222 -2.58 -16.71 -5.34
C ALA A 222 -1.71 -15.63 -4.66
N ALA A 223 -0.80 -16.02 -3.76
CA ALA A 223 0.16 -15.12 -3.16
C ALA A 223 1.08 -14.47 -4.20
N LEU A 224 1.56 -15.23 -5.21
CA LEU A 224 2.37 -14.69 -6.30
C LEU A 224 1.61 -13.66 -7.12
N ALA A 225 0.38 -13.94 -7.52
CA ALA A 225 -0.46 -12.98 -8.23
C ALA A 225 -0.69 -11.70 -7.39
N ALA A 226 -0.93 -11.87 -6.09
CA ALA A 226 -1.21 -10.78 -5.16
C ALA A 226 -0.02 -9.81 -4.94
N VAL A 227 1.23 -10.27 -5.15
CA VAL A 227 2.44 -9.42 -5.05
C VAL A 227 3.00 -9.01 -6.41
N THR A 228 2.40 -9.44 -7.51
CA THR A 228 2.85 -9.13 -8.88
C THR A 228 1.75 -8.50 -9.71
N SER A 229 1.03 -9.27 -10.49
CA SER A 229 0.05 -8.75 -11.45
C SER A 229 -1.11 -7.99 -10.80
N THR A 230 -1.63 -8.45 -9.67
CA THR A 230 -2.71 -7.75 -8.96
C THR A 230 -2.18 -6.50 -8.25
N ALA A 231 -1.01 -6.59 -7.59
CA ALA A 231 -0.38 -5.43 -6.97
C ALA A 231 -0.09 -4.33 -8.02
N ALA A 232 0.41 -4.70 -9.19
CA ALA A 232 0.70 -3.76 -10.28
C ALA A 232 -0.53 -2.99 -10.77
N MET A 233 -1.72 -3.59 -10.71
CA MET A 233 -2.98 -2.89 -11.04
C MET A 233 -3.29 -1.77 -10.06
N SER A 234 -2.92 -1.95 -8.79
CA SER A 234 -3.19 -0.97 -7.72
C SER A 234 -2.16 0.17 -7.68
N VAL A 235 -0.97 -0.01 -8.23
CA VAL A 235 0.12 0.98 -8.25
C VAL A 235 0.66 1.17 -9.67
N PRO A 236 -0.11 1.81 -10.57
CA PRO A 236 0.33 2.01 -11.96
C PRO A 236 1.61 2.86 -12.00
N ARG A 237 2.46 2.57 -12.97
CA ARG A 237 3.68 3.34 -13.22
C ARG A 237 3.36 4.68 -13.89
N ALA A 238 4.06 5.73 -13.48
CA ALA A 238 3.90 7.06 -14.05
C ALA A 238 4.28 7.14 -15.54
N ASP A 239 5.21 6.27 -16.01
CA ASP A 239 5.61 6.16 -17.40
C ASP A 239 4.63 5.36 -18.28
N GLY A 240 3.57 4.81 -17.68
CA GLY A 240 2.53 4.02 -18.35
C GLY A 240 2.98 2.61 -18.77
N LEU A 241 4.21 2.19 -18.47
CA LEU A 241 4.66 0.84 -18.76
C LEU A 241 3.91 -0.18 -17.88
N LYS A 242 3.45 -1.25 -18.50
CA LYS A 242 2.90 -2.40 -17.79
C LYS A 242 3.99 -3.07 -16.94
N HIS A 243 3.68 -3.49 -15.74
CA HIS A 243 4.60 -4.17 -14.85
C HIS A 243 3.91 -5.29 -14.05
N GLY A 244 4.65 -6.02 -13.22
CA GLY A 244 4.14 -7.18 -12.50
C GLY A 244 3.85 -8.40 -13.37
N VAL A 245 4.30 -8.39 -14.63
CA VAL A 245 4.15 -9.45 -15.63
C VAL A 245 5.42 -9.60 -16.47
N LEU A 246 5.65 -10.79 -17.00
CA LEU A 246 6.75 -11.08 -17.94
C LEU A 246 6.15 -11.21 -19.34
N GLU A 247 6.07 -10.09 -20.07
CA GLU A 247 5.56 -10.06 -21.43
C GLU A 247 6.28 -9.00 -22.28
N PRO A 248 6.32 -9.13 -23.61
CA PRO A 248 6.92 -8.11 -24.48
C PRO A 248 6.25 -6.75 -24.32
N GLY A 249 7.07 -5.70 -24.12
CA GLY A 249 6.60 -4.32 -23.90
C GLY A 249 6.32 -3.94 -22.46
N ALA A 250 6.39 -4.89 -21.52
CA ALA A 250 6.37 -4.58 -20.10
C ALA A 250 7.73 -4.07 -19.60
N ALA A 251 7.74 -3.47 -18.40
CA ALA A 251 8.96 -3.05 -17.72
C ALA A 251 9.92 -4.23 -17.53
N GLY A 252 11.21 -4.01 -17.77
CA GLY A 252 12.26 -5.03 -17.71
C GLY A 252 12.64 -5.42 -16.27
N SER A 253 11.65 -5.64 -15.41
CA SER A 253 11.83 -5.95 -13.99
C SER A 253 11.46 -7.41 -13.71
N LEU A 254 12.39 -8.16 -13.08
CA LEU A 254 12.19 -9.58 -12.78
C LEU A 254 13.03 -10.05 -11.58
N ASN A 255 12.61 -11.16 -11.00
CA ASN A 255 13.36 -11.87 -9.98
C ASN A 255 13.79 -13.25 -10.49
N VAL A 256 15.04 -13.63 -10.23
CA VAL A 256 15.56 -14.97 -10.45
C VAL A 256 15.65 -15.69 -9.11
N LEU A 257 14.95 -16.79 -8.98
CA LEU A 257 14.93 -17.58 -7.74
C LEU A 257 16.24 -18.36 -7.55
N ALA A 258 16.67 -18.48 -6.31
CA ALA A 258 17.85 -19.26 -5.94
C ALA A 258 17.58 -20.77 -5.85
N GLY A 259 16.30 -21.20 -5.76
CA GLY A 259 15.90 -22.57 -5.57
C GLY A 259 15.39 -23.26 -6.85
N GLU A 260 15.15 -24.56 -6.76
CA GLU A 260 14.65 -25.37 -7.87
C GLU A 260 13.12 -25.28 -8.05
N SER A 261 12.39 -24.90 -6.99
CA SER A 261 10.93 -24.74 -6.98
C SER A 261 10.56 -23.27 -6.90
N TRP A 262 9.64 -22.83 -7.77
CA TRP A 262 9.17 -21.47 -7.77
C TRP A 262 8.36 -21.13 -6.49
N GLU A 263 7.71 -22.10 -5.87
CA GLU A 263 6.95 -21.89 -4.63
C GLU A 263 7.85 -21.55 -3.45
N GLY A 264 9.14 -21.88 -3.53
CA GLY A 264 10.13 -21.63 -2.48
C GLY A 264 10.23 -20.17 -2.05
N TRP A 265 9.83 -19.23 -2.91
CA TRP A 265 9.88 -17.80 -2.60
C TRP A 265 8.99 -17.41 -1.40
N CYS A 266 7.89 -18.12 -1.17
CA CYS A 266 6.95 -17.84 -0.07
C CYS A 266 6.81 -18.98 0.95
N LEU A 267 7.39 -20.16 0.69
CA LEU A 267 7.28 -21.32 1.59
C LEU A 267 8.40 -21.36 2.64
N SER A 268 9.48 -20.62 2.44
CA SER A 268 10.70 -20.69 3.29
C SER A 268 10.95 -19.36 3.99
N PRO A 269 10.19 -19.02 5.06
CA PRO A 269 10.36 -17.76 5.76
C PRO A 269 11.78 -17.68 6.36
N GLY A 270 12.38 -16.49 6.29
CA GLY A 270 13.71 -16.25 6.83
C GLY A 270 14.87 -16.56 5.89
N HIS A 271 14.61 -17.11 4.70
CA HIS A 271 15.58 -17.23 3.62
C HIS A 271 15.41 -16.10 2.60
N ASP A 272 16.54 -15.71 1.97
CA ASP A 272 16.48 -14.85 0.78
C ASP A 272 16.22 -15.75 -0.44
N PRO A 273 15.03 -15.69 -1.05
CA PRO A 273 14.68 -16.60 -2.13
C PRO A 273 15.25 -16.18 -3.49
N PHE A 274 15.83 -14.97 -3.60
CA PHE A 274 16.24 -14.39 -4.86
C PHE A 274 17.75 -14.41 -5.05
N GLN A 275 18.21 -14.97 -6.16
CA GLN A 275 19.58 -14.86 -6.61
C GLN A 275 19.85 -13.49 -7.25
N TRP A 276 18.87 -13.00 -8.00
CA TRP A 276 18.94 -11.72 -8.70
C TRP A 276 17.58 -11.00 -8.63
N THR A 277 17.62 -9.70 -8.41
CA THR A 277 16.49 -8.80 -8.60
C THR A 277 16.90 -7.73 -9.60
N VAL A 278 16.29 -7.75 -10.77
CA VAL A 278 16.50 -6.79 -11.85
C VAL A 278 15.38 -5.77 -11.81
N VAL A 279 15.72 -4.50 -11.85
CA VAL A 279 14.78 -3.38 -11.90
C VAL A 279 15.05 -2.61 -13.20
N ASP A 280 14.05 -2.58 -14.09
CA ASP A 280 14.08 -1.87 -15.38
C ASP A 280 15.37 -2.16 -16.21
N GLY A 281 15.85 -3.41 -16.14
CA GLY A 281 17.02 -3.88 -16.86
C GLY A 281 18.36 -3.74 -16.12
N HIS A 282 18.35 -3.25 -14.86
CA HIS A 282 19.57 -3.01 -14.04
C HIS A 282 19.68 -3.93 -12.82
#